data_65ad490147c535e8663a129baed200d3
#
_entry.id   65ad490147c535e8663a129baed200d3
#
_cell.length_a   1.000
_cell.length_b   1.000
_cell.length_c   1.000
_cell.angle_alpha   90.00
_cell.angle_beta   90.00
_cell.angle_gamma   90.00
#
_symmetry.space_group_name_H-M   'P 1'
#
loop_
_entity.id
_entity.type
_entity.pdbx_description
1 polymer ?
#
loop_
_entity_poly.entity_id
_entity_poly.type
_entity_poly.pdbx_seq_one_letter_code
_entity_poly.pdbx_strand_id
1 'polypeptide(L)'
;ANNTHQIMTVLQQITEESYESVRRASGLNLLADELMHSLNEFKMDDDVLLSINKAKSAHMIFIGKIKSHLDGSAKLDANKLPTHQTCAFGQWYHSCKHSHHEHLHGFKDVDVPHQQIHELAKQAIVAFDNGDKDKAKGLCSQMDETIQTLLNHLDKMGNAVQQA
;
A
#
# COMPACT_ATOMS: atom_id res chain seq x y z
N ALA A 1 -26.66 -29.73 -62.43
CA ALA A 1 -25.80 -30.50 -61.50
C ALA A 1 -24.52 -29.76 -61.06
N ASN A 2 -23.90 -28.95 -61.92
CA ASN A 2 -22.63 -28.27 -61.57
C ASN A 2 -22.81 -27.10 -60.59
N ASN A 3 -23.88 -26.31 -60.70
CA ASN A 3 -24.15 -25.13 -59.85
C ASN A 3 -24.43 -25.50 -58.38
N THR A 4 -25.14 -26.63 -58.17
CA THR A 4 -25.49 -27.07 -56.80
C THR A 4 -24.27 -27.52 -56.04
N HIS A 5 -23.30 -28.18 -56.74
CA HIS A 5 -22.07 -28.62 -56.12
C HIS A 5 -21.14 -27.46 -55.78
N GLN A 6 -21.06 -26.45 -56.61
CA GLN A 6 -20.31 -25.21 -56.34
C GLN A 6 -20.91 -24.44 -55.15
N ILE A 7 -22.22 -24.34 -55.06
CA ILE A 7 -22.89 -23.68 -53.94
C ILE A 7 -22.61 -24.42 -52.63
N MET A 8 -22.66 -25.76 -52.62
CA MET A 8 -22.33 -26.56 -51.42
C MET A 8 -20.86 -26.35 -50.97
N THR A 9 -19.93 -26.31 -51.91
CA THR A 9 -18.51 -26.07 -51.57
C THR A 9 -18.31 -24.68 -50.99
N VAL A 10 -18.93 -23.64 -51.56
CA VAL A 10 -18.88 -22.27 -51.03
C VAL A 10 -19.51 -22.17 -49.64
N LEU A 11 -20.65 -22.83 -49.40
CA LEU A 11 -21.30 -22.86 -48.09
C LEU A 11 -20.43 -23.55 -47.04
N GLN A 12 -19.76 -24.64 -47.39
CA GLN A 12 -18.81 -25.30 -46.49
C GLN A 12 -17.65 -24.39 -46.14
N GLN A 13 -17.07 -23.72 -47.14
CA GLN A 13 -15.96 -22.79 -46.91
C GLN A 13 -16.37 -21.58 -46.01
N ILE A 14 -17.56 -20.99 -46.27
CA ILE A 14 -18.08 -19.92 -45.41
C ILE A 14 -18.30 -20.41 -43.96
N THR A 15 -18.76 -21.65 -43.78
CA THR A 15 -18.97 -22.22 -42.46
C THR A 15 -17.63 -22.40 -41.71
N GLU A 16 -16.61 -22.91 -42.38
CA GLU A 16 -15.25 -23.07 -41.81
C GLU A 16 -14.63 -21.69 -41.44
N GLU A 17 -14.70 -20.72 -42.35
CA GLU A 17 -14.20 -19.34 -42.12
C GLU A 17 -14.96 -18.67 -40.95
N SER A 18 -16.28 -18.90 -40.83
CA SER A 18 -17.08 -18.43 -39.70
C SER A 18 -16.63 -19.04 -38.38
N TYR A 19 -16.41 -20.36 -38.32
CA TYR A 19 -15.89 -21.04 -37.12
C TYR A 19 -14.51 -20.53 -36.73
N GLU A 20 -13.62 -20.33 -37.68
CA GLU A 20 -12.29 -19.77 -37.43
C GLU A 20 -12.34 -18.34 -36.91
N SER A 21 -13.26 -17.52 -37.44
CA SER A 21 -13.49 -16.15 -36.97
C SER A 21 -14.00 -16.11 -35.52
N VAL A 22 -14.94 -16.98 -35.16
CA VAL A 22 -15.43 -17.12 -33.77
C VAL A 22 -14.30 -17.57 -32.83
N ARG A 23 -13.49 -18.52 -33.25
CA ARG A 23 -12.35 -19.00 -32.47
C ARG A 23 -11.30 -17.91 -32.25
N ARG A 24 -11.00 -17.11 -33.26
CA ARG A 24 -10.09 -15.94 -33.17
C ARG A 24 -10.67 -14.86 -32.25
N ALA A 25 -11.97 -14.58 -32.34
CA ALA A 25 -12.63 -13.65 -31.43
C ALA A 25 -12.59 -14.08 -29.97
N SER A 26 -12.76 -15.39 -29.70
CA SER A 26 -12.62 -15.96 -28.36
C SER A 26 -11.17 -15.85 -27.84
N GLY A 27 -10.17 -16.05 -28.70
CA GLY A 27 -8.76 -15.87 -28.35
C GLY A 27 -8.42 -14.42 -28.00
N LEU A 28 -9.01 -13.45 -28.72
CA LEU A 28 -8.84 -12.02 -28.42
C LEU A 28 -9.47 -11.62 -27.09
N ASN A 29 -10.62 -12.18 -26.74
CA ASN A 29 -11.24 -11.93 -25.43
C ASN A 29 -10.37 -12.45 -24.27
N LEU A 30 -9.78 -13.65 -24.41
CA LEU A 30 -8.86 -14.18 -23.41
C LEU A 30 -7.62 -13.29 -23.23
N LEU A 31 -7.04 -12.82 -24.34
CA LEU A 31 -5.90 -11.89 -24.29
C LEU A 31 -6.28 -10.54 -23.64
N ALA A 32 -7.47 -10.04 -23.92
CA ALA A 32 -7.98 -8.82 -23.30
C ALA A 32 -8.16 -8.99 -21.79
N ASP A 33 -8.67 -10.13 -21.33
CA ASP A 33 -8.81 -10.44 -19.91
C ASP A 33 -7.45 -10.55 -19.21
N GLU A 34 -6.46 -11.22 -19.82
CA GLU A 34 -5.08 -11.29 -19.30
C GLU A 34 -4.43 -9.91 -19.23
N LEU A 35 -4.63 -9.06 -20.24
CA LEU A 35 -4.12 -7.69 -20.24
C LEU A 35 -4.77 -6.85 -19.15
N MET A 36 -6.08 -6.96 -18.97
CA MET A 36 -6.82 -6.28 -17.90
C MET A 36 -6.32 -6.71 -16.52
N HIS A 37 -6.05 -8.00 -16.33
CA HIS A 37 -5.49 -8.52 -15.08
C HIS A 37 -4.11 -7.93 -14.81
N SER A 38 -3.21 -7.97 -15.80
CA SER A 38 -1.85 -7.41 -15.70
C SER A 38 -1.85 -5.89 -15.43
N LEU A 39 -2.77 -5.14 -16.08
CA LEU A 39 -2.93 -3.70 -15.82
C LEU A 39 -3.44 -3.40 -14.41
N ASN A 40 -4.32 -4.24 -13.87
CA ASN A 40 -4.80 -4.09 -12.50
C ASN A 40 -3.71 -4.39 -11.48
N GLU A 41 -2.90 -5.43 -11.69
CA GLU A 41 -1.74 -5.73 -10.84
C GLU A 41 -0.73 -4.57 -10.85
N PHE A 42 -0.35 -4.08 -12.02
CA PHE A 42 0.57 -2.93 -12.16
C PHE A 42 0.06 -1.67 -11.46
N LYS A 43 -1.23 -1.37 -11.59
CA LYS A 43 -1.86 -0.23 -10.92
C LYS A 43 -1.92 -0.39 -9.40
N MET A 44 -2.09 -1.61 -8.89
CA MET A 44 -2.08 -1.90 -7.47
C MET A 44 -0.69 -1.75 -6.85
N ASP A 45 0.36 -2.12 -7.56
CA ASP A 45 1.74 -1.98 -7.10
C ASP A 45 2.16 -0.51 -6.99
N ASP A 46 1.77 0.32 -7.96
CA ASP A 46 1.97 1.78 -7.90
C ASP A 46 1.23 2.40 -6.71
N ASP A 47 0.01 1.95 -6.39
CA ASP A 47 -0.75 2.41 -5.25
C ASP A 47 -0.09 2.01 -3.91
N VAL A 48 0.53 0.82 -3.84
CA VAL A 48 1.28 0.35 -2.67
C VAL A 48 2.53 1.20 -2.46
N LEU A 49 3.34 1.40 -3.48
CA LEU A 49 4.55 2.25 -3.41
C LEU A 49 4.20 3.68 -3.01
N LEU A 50 3.13 4.23 -3.56
CA LEU A 50 2.64 5.56 -3.20
C LEU A 50 2.22 5.61 -1.72
N SER A 51 1.53 4.58 -1.22
CA SER A 51 1.10 4.48 0.17
C SER A 51 2.29 4.37 1.12
N ILE A 52 3.31 3.58 0.78
CA ILE A 52 4.57 3.47 1.53
C ILE A 52 5.28 4.83 1.60
N ASN A 53 5.43 5.54 0.47
CA ASN A 53 6.10 6.84 0.45
C ASN A 53 5.32 7.90 1.22
N LYS A 54 3.99 7.91 1.13
CA LYS A 54 3.13 8.77 1.96
C LYS A 54 3.28 8.44 3.44
N ALA A 55 3.36 7.16 3.81
CA ALA A 55 3.59 6.74 5.19
C ALA A 55 4.89 7.28 5.76
N LYS A 56 6.01 7.14 5.02
CA LYS A 56 7.32 7.65 5.43
C LYS A 56 7.27 9.16 5.69
N SER A 57 6.75 9.94 4.74
CA SER A 57 6.64 11.40 4.86
C SER A 57 5.71 11.81 6.00
N ALA A 58 4.54 11.16 6.14
CA ALA A 58 3.56 11.49 7.17
C ALA A 58 4.10 11.24 8.59
N HIS A 59 4.84 10.14 8.81
CA HIS A 59 5.42 9.84 10.12
C HIS A 59 6.59 10.77 10.47
N MET A 60 7.41 11.17 9.50
CA MET A 60 8.43 12.20 9.71
C MET A 60 7.82 13.55 10.11
N ILE A 61 6.75 13.97 9.43
CA ILE A 61 5.99 15.19 9.78
C ILE A 61 5.35 15.04 11.16
N PHE A 62 4.78 13.89 11.48
CA PHE A 62 4.16 13.61 12.79
C PHE A 62 5.18 13.79 13.93
N ILE A 63 6.36 13.17 13.81
CA ILE A 63 7.43 13.32 14.80
C ILE A 63 7.89 14.78 14.90
N GLY A 64 8.02 15.49 13.80
CA GLY A 64 8.35 16.91 13.79
C GLY A 64 7.35 17.74 14.61
N LYS A 65 6.05 17.47 14.48
CA LYS A 65 5.01 18.12 15.28
C LYS A 65 5.12 17.81 16.78
N ILE A 66 5.45 16.55 17.14
CA ILE A 66 5.68 16.18 18.55
C ILE A 66 6.86 16.97 19.10
N LYS A 67 7.99 17.03 18.38
CA LYS A 67 9.17 17.81 18.78
C LYS A 67 8.86 19.30 18.96
N SER A 68 8.06 19.88 18.06
CA SER A 68 7.61 21.27 18.20
C SER A 68 6.73 21.53 19.43
N HIS A 69 5.98 20.53 19.89
CA HIS A 69 5.27 20.63 21.17
C HIS A 69 6.26 20.59 22.35
N LEU A 70 7.25 19.67 22.31
CA LEU A 70 8.24 19.51 23.39
C LEU A 70 9.22 20.70 23.51
N ASP A 71 9.44 21.45 22.47
CA ASP A 71 10.23 22.69 22.48
C ASP A 71 9.41 23.95 22.77
N GLY A 72 8.06 23.81 22.85
CA GLY A 72 7.12 24.88 23.15
C GLY A 72 6.73 25.75 21.95
N SER A 73 7.18 25.42 20.73
CA SER A 73 6.83 26.18 19.52
C SER A 73 5.45 25.84 18.96
N ALA A 74 4.87 24.72 19.38
CA ALA A 74 3.50 24.32 19.06
C ALA A 74 2.77 23.75 20.28
N LYS A 75 1.43 23.67 20.23
CA LYS A 75 0.63 23.01 21.27
C LYS A 75 -0.20 21.92 20.64
N LEU A 76 -0.03 20.70 21.12
CA LEU A 76 -0.80 19.52 20.73
C LEU A 76 -1.61 19.00 21.92
N ASP A 77 -2.71 18.33 21.63
CA ASP A 77 -3.51 17.61 22.61
C ASP A 77 -3.27 16.11 22.44
N ALA A 78 -2.71 15.46 23.47
CA ALA A 78 -2.38 14.04 23.46
C ALA A 78 -3.60 13.14 23.15
N ASN A 79 -4.83 13.60 23.48
CA ASN A 79 -6.06 12.83 23.23
C ASN A 79 -6.56 12.95 21.79
N LYS A 80 -6.06 13.95 21.04
CA LYS A 80 -6.42 14.17 19.62
C LYS A 80 -5.40 13.62 18.66
N LEU A 81 -4.31 13.03 19.17
CA LEU A 81 -3.33 12.38 18.30
C LEU A 81 -3.94 11.15 17.62
N PRO A 82 -3.65 10.92 16.34
CA PRO A 82 -4.03 9.68 15.69
C PRO A 82 -3.31 8.49 16.34
N THR A 83 -3.99 7.38 16.45
CA THR A 83 -3.39 6.11 16.84
C THR A 83 -2.80 5.40 15.61
N HIS A 84 -2.02 4.34 15.82
CA HIS A 84 -1.52 3.51 14.72
C HIS A 84 -2.64 2.89 13.86
N GLN A 85 -3.87 2.76 14.39
CA GLN A 85 -5.04 2.26 13.64
C GLN A 85 -5.78 3.36 12.89
N THR A 86 -5.80 4.58 13.43
CA THR A 86 -6.58 5.70 12.88
C THR A 86 -5.78 6.64 12.00
N CYS A 87 -4.45 6.56 11.98
CA CYS A 87 -3.65 7.29 11.02
C CYS A 87 -3.87 6.75 9.59
N ALA A 88 -3.62 7.58 8.58
CA ALA A 88 -3.86 7.20 7.19
C ALA A 88 -3.12 5.92 6.76
N PHE A 89 -1.86 5.75 7.20
CA PHE A 89 -1.12 4.53 6.96
C PHE A 89 -1.72 3.31 7.66
N GLY A 90 -2.14 3.46 8.92
CA GLY A 90 -2.77 2.36 9.66
C GLY A 90 -4.08 1.89 9.03
N GLN A 91 -4.91 2.81 8.56
CA GLN A 91 -6.14 2.46 7.84
C GLN A 91 -5.84 1.69 6.56
N TRP A 92 -4.88 2.16 5.75
CA TRP A 92 -4.43 1.45 4.56
C TRP A 92 -3.82 0.08 4.91
N TYR A 93 -2.91 0.01 5.89
CA TYR A 93 -2.27 -1.22 6.33
C TYR A 93 -3.28 -2.29 6.76
N HIS A 94 -4.30 -1.90 7.53
CA HIS A 94 -5.37 -2.80 7.95
C HIS A 94 -6.27 -3.24 6.79
N SER A 95 -6.48 -2.39 5.78
CA SER A 95 -7.23 -2.79 4.58
C SER A 95 -6.48 -3.80 3.72
N CYS A 96 -5.14 -3.80 3.81
CA CYS A 96 -4.29 -4.75 3.09
C CYS A 96 -4.14 -6.10 3.81
N LYS A 97 -4.54 -6.23 5.09
CA LYS A 97 -4.60 -7.53 5.77
C LYS A 97 -5.57 -8.43 5.01
N HIS A 98 -5.13 -9.64 4.72
CA HIS A 98 -5.86 -10.62 3.89
C HIS A 98 -5.85 -10.36 2.37
N SER A 99 -5.06 -9.38 1.88
CA SER A 99 -4.75 -9.23 0.47
C SER A 99 -3.41 -9.92 0.14
N HIS A 100 -3.06 -10.01 -1.16
CA HIS A 100 -1.76 -10.55 -1.56
C HIS A 100 -0.57 -9.71 -1.02
N HIS A 101 -0.78 -8.45 -0.65
CA HIS A 101 0.24 -7.58 -0.06
C HIS A 101 0.70 -8.03 1.34
N GLU A 102 -0.09 -8.85 2.04
CA GLU A 102 0.32 -9.43 3.33
C GLU A 102 1.57 -10.31 3.21
N HIS A 103 1.85 -10.84 2.01
CA HIS A 103 3.01 -11.67 1.71
C HIS A 103 4.26 -10.88 1.32
N LEU A 104 4.15 -9.55 1.16
CA LEU A 104 5.31 -8.71 0.87
C LEU A 104 6.34 -8.80 2.00
N HIS A 105 7.61 -8.91 1.63
CA HIS A 105 8.70 -8.94 2.59
C HIS A 105 8.71 -7.63 3.43
N GLY A 106 8.69 -7.77 4.74
CA GLY A 106 8.64 -6.63 5.67
C GLY A 106 7.23 -6.14 6.02
N PHE A 107 6.15 -6.63 5.37
CA PHE A 107 4.77 -6.19 5.67
C PHE A 107 4.41 -6.37 7.15
N LYS A 108 4.68 -7.55 7.73
CA LYS A 108 4.36 -7.83 9.14
C LYS A 108 5.27 -7.09 10.12
N ASP A 109 6.48 -6.75 9.67
CA ASP A 109 7.50 -6.12 10.52
C ASP A 109 7.21 -4.64 10.80
N VAL A 110 6.33 -3.98 10.03
CA VAL A 110 5.99 -2.57 10.22
C VAL A 110 5.02 -2.34 11.39
N ASP A 111 4.23 -3.34 11.78
CA ASP A 111 3.12 -3.18 12.75
C ASP A 111 3.63 -2.73 14.12
N VAL A 112 4.61 -3.44 14.67
CA VAL A 112 5.15 -3.18 16.01
C VAL A 112 5.81 -1.79 16.11
N PRO A 113 6.79 -1.42 15.27
CA PRO A 113 7.39 -0.08 15.34
C PRO A 113 6.40 1.03 15.03
N HIS A 114 5.42 0.81 14.16
CA HIS A 114 4.36 1.76 13.88
C HIS A 114 3.50 2.05 15.12
N GLN A 115 3.06 1.01 15.83
CA GLN A 115 2.33 1.15 17.09
C GLN A 115 3.16 1.90 18.12
N GLN A 116 4.43 1.50 18.30
CA GLN A 116 5.33 2.10 19.28
C GLN A 116 5.51 3.61 19.07
N ILE A 117 5.65 4.09 17.84
CA ILE A 117 5.78 5.52 17.53
C ILE A 117 4.59 6.30 18.05
N HIS A 118 3.36 5.84 17.79
CA HIS A 118 2.15 6.52 18.26
C HIS A 118 2.01 6.52 19.77
N GLU A 119 2.38 5.44 20.44
CA GLU A 119 2.37 5.33 21.91
C GLU A 119 3.42 6.23 22.55
N LEU A 120 4.66 6.21 22.05
CA LEU A 120 5.74 7.08 22.53
C LEU A 120 5.39 8.55 22.34
N ALA A 121 4.82 8.93 21.21
CA ALA A 121 4.40 10.29 20.94
C ALA A 121 3.37 10.78 21.96
N LYS A 122 2.35 9.97 22.24
CA LYS A 122 1.33 10.30 23.23
C LYS A 122 1.93 10.45 24.64
N GLN A 123 2.79 9.50 25.04
CA GLN A 123 3.45 9.52 26.33
C GLN A 123 4.39 10.72 26.49
N ALA A 124 5.10 11.11 25.43
CA ALA A 124 6.01 12.24 25.44
C ALA A 124 5.27 13.56 25.67
N ILE A 125 4.12 13.77 24.98
CA ILE A 125 3.28 14.96 25.19
C ILE A 125 2.74 14.99 26.63
N VAL A 126 2.20 13.87 27.11
CA VAL A 126 1.67 13.79 28.49
C VAL A 126 2.75 14.07 29.53
N ALA A 127 3.95 13.52 29.36
CA ALA A 127 5.06 13.78 30.27
C ALA A 127 5.46 15.26 30.27
N PHE A 128 5.55 15.87 29.11
CA PHE A 128 5.90 17.29 28.96
C PHE A 128 4.85 18.20 29.60
N ASP A 129 3.58 17.96 29.33
CA ASP A 129 2.46 18.74 29.87
C ASP A 129 2.37 18.63 31.42
N ASN A 130 2.80 17.51 31.98
CA ASN A 130 2.91 17.30 33.42
C ASN A 130 4.21 17.89 34.02
N GLY A 131 5.07 18.55 33.24
CA GLY A 131 6.31 19.17 33.67
C GLY A 131 7.52 18.21 33.75
N ASP A 132 7.36 16.94 33.41
CA ASP A 132 8.45 15.94 33.41
C ASP A 132 9.21 16.00 32.08
N LYS A 133 10.01 17.06 31.93
CA LYS A 133 10.75 17.32 30.70
C LYS A 133 11.84 16.28 30.40
N ASP A 134 12.45 15.69 31.42
CA ASP A 134 13.50 14.69 31.24
C ASP A 134 12.90 13.38 30.71
N LYS A 135 11.76 12.96 31.23
CA LYS A 135 11.02 11.81 30.71
C LYS A 135 10.54 12.08 29.28
N ALA A 136 9.99 13.25 29.01
CA ALA A 136 9.55 13.62 27.66
C ALA A 136 10.69 13.56 26.64
N LYS A 137 11.88 14.04 27.02
CA LYS A 137 13.09 13.98 26.20
C LYS A 137 13.55 12.54 25.95
N GLY A 138 13.55 11.68 26.99
CA GLY A 138 13.88 10.26 26.87
C GLY A 138 12.93 9.52 25.91
N LEU A 139 11.61 9.79 26.00
CA LEU A 139 10.62 9.22 25.10
C LEU A 139 10.79 9.72 23.66
N CYS A 140 11.17 10.98 23.48
CA CYS A 140 11.47 11.54 22.15
C CYS A 140 12.70 10.83 21.52
N SER A 141 13.75 10.54 22.30
CA SER A 141 14.91 9.79 21.81
C SER A 141 14.54 8.36 21.39
N GLN A 142 13.71 7.68 22.16
CA GLN A 142 13.20 6.36 21.79
C GLN A 142 12.33 6.41 20.51
N MET A 143 11.56 7.47 20.35
CA MET A 143 10.76 7.68 19.14
C MET A 143 11.65 7.89 17.92
N ASP A 144 12.80 8.59 18.05
CA ASP A 144 13.77 8.78 16.97
C ASP A 144 14.46 7.46 16.56
N GLU A 145 14.72 6.56 17.49
CA GLU A 145 15.25 5.22 17.18
C GLU A 145 14.17 4.34 16.50
N THR A 146 12.95 4.40 17.03
CA THR A 146 11.84 3.59 16.52
C THR A 146 11.43 4.01 15.10
N ILE A 147 11.48 5.31 14.76
CA ILE A 147 11.17 5.75 13.40
C ILE A 147 12.18 5.21 12.38
N GLN A 148 13.47 5.13 12.72
CA GLN A 148 14.46 4.56 11.81
C GLN A 148 14.14 3.09 11.52
N THR A 149 13.71 2.35 12.52
CA THR A 149 13.27 0.95 12.38
C THR A 149 12.05 0.85 11.45
N LEU A 150 11.03 1.69 11.66
CA LEU A 150 9.84 1.73 10.80
C LEU A 150 10.21 2.07 9.36
N LEU A 151 11.03 3.10 9.14
CA LEU A 151 11.46 3.52 7.80
C LEU A 151 12.21 2.39 7.07
N ASN A 152 13.09 1.68 7.77
CA ASN A 152 13.82 0.54 7.21
C ASN A 152 12.87 -0.60 6.78
N HIS A 153 11.82 -0.89 7.56
CA HIS A 153 10.83 -1.90 7.19
C HIS A 153 9.96 -1.45 6.01
N LEU A 154 9.57 -0.17 5.98
CA LEU A 154 8.85 0.40 4.85
C LEU A 154 9.69 0.38 3.56
N ASP A 155 11.01 0.63 3.65
CA ASP A 155 11.93 0.52 2.51
C ASP A 155 12.04 -0.92 2.00
N LYS A 156 12.16 -1.91 2.89
CA LYS A 156 12.16 -3.33 2.51
C LYS A 156 10.87 -3.72 1.80
N MET A 157 9.73 -3.26 2.31
CA MET A 157 8.43 -3.51 1.70
C MET A 157 8.33 -2.86 0.31
N GLY A 158 8.79 -1.61 0.15
CA GLY A 158 8.81 -0.93 -1.15
C GLY A 158 9.70 -1.63 -2.17
N ASN A 159 10.87 -2.10 -1.75
CA ASN A 159 11.78 -2.87 -2.61
C ASN A 159 11.18 -4.21 -3.04
N ALA A 160 10.43 -4.88 -2.15
CA ALA A 160 9.75 -6.12 -2.49
C ALA A 160 8.66 -5.93 -3.55
N VAL A 161 7.92 -4.81 -3.50
CA VAL A 161 6.94 -4.45 -4.54
C VAL A 161 7.59 -4.23 -5.90
N GLN A 162 8.77 -3.61 -5.95
CA GLN A 162 9.48 -3.34 -7.20
C GLN A 162 10.13 -4.57 -7.84
N GLN A 163 10.24 -5.67 -7.11
CA GLN A 163 10.89 -6.90 -7.55
C GLN A 163 9.87 -8.02 -7.85
N ALA A 164 8.59 -7.80 -7.58
CA ALA A 164 7.50 -8.75 -7.83
C ALA A 164 6.95 -8.62 -9.24
#